data_36460135310fa1be9eeb2b047a61aa38
#
_entry.id   36460135310fa1be9eeb2b047a61aa38
#
_cell.length_a   1.000
_cell.length_b   1.000
_cell.length_c   1.000
_cell.angle_alpha   90.00
_cell.angle_beta   90.00
_cell.angle_gamma   90.00
#
_symmetry.space_group_name_H-M   'P 1'
#
loop_
_entity.id
_entity.type
_entity.pdbx_description
1 polymer ?
#
loop_
_entity_poly.entity_id
_entity_poly.type
_entity_poly.pdbx_seq_one_letter_code
_entity_poly.pdbx_strand_id
1 'polypeptide(L)'
;MSPLKKEKLNKIRKELDKLDDSLIKIIKKRTNLVKRVLALKEKKNQIVDQKRIKLILKNIKKKSINHKIDPKITNKIWRNMIYAY
;
A
#
# COMPACT_ATOMS: atom_id res chain seq x y z
N MET A 1 -19.32 -26.07 4.51
CA MET A 1 -18.43 -26.13 3.35
C MET A 1 -17.94 -27.57 3.15
N SER A 2 -17.91 -28.05 1.90
CA SER A 2 -17.41 -29.40 1.61
C SER A 2 -15.92 -29.55 1.92
N PRO A 3 -15.43 -30.76 2.22
CA PRO A 3 -13.98 -30.97 2.46
C PRO A 3 -13.09 -30.47 1.31
N LEU A 4 -13.51 -30.69 0.07
CA LEU A 4 -12.74 -30.26 -1.11
C LEU A 4 -12.68 -28.72 -1.21
N LYS A 5 -13.81 -28.03 -0.99
CA LYS A 5 -13.85 -26.58 -0.97
C LYS A 5 -13.02 -25.99 0.16
N LYS A 6 -13.02 -26.65 1.32
CA LYS A 6 -12.22 -26.26 2.47
C LYS A 6 -10.72 -26.38 2.18
N GLU A 7 -10.28 -27.45 1.51
CA GLU A 7 -8.89 -27.61 1.08
C GLU A 7 -8.46 -26.51 0.11
N LYS A 8 -9.30 -26.22 -0.88
CA LYS A 8 -9.05 -25.15 -1.86
C LYS A 8 -8.94 -23.78 -1.18
N LEU A 9 -9.84 -23.50 -0.23
CA LEU A 9 -9.81 -22.26 0.53
C LEU A 9 -8.52 -22.14 1.36
N ASN A 10 -8.11 -23.21 2.04
CA ASN A 10 -6.88 -23.21 2.82
C ASN A 10 -5.64 -22.97 1.94
N LYS A 11 -5.63 -23.52 0.75
CA LYS A 11 -4.56 -23.33 -0.23
C LYS A 11 -4.43 -21.87 -0.64
N ILE A 12 -5.56 -21.23 -0.98
CA ILE A 12 -5.61 -19.81 -1.34
C ILE A 12 -5.16 -18.95 -0.17
N ARG A 13 -5.58 -19.25 1.06
CA ARG A 13 -5.16 -18.52 2.25
C ARG A 13 -3.66 -18.60 2.50
N LYS A 14 -3.04 -19.75 2.24
CA LYS A 14 -1.57 -19.91 2.32
C LYS A 14 -0.86 -19.01 1.29
N GLU A 15 -1.42 -18.93 0.08
CA GLU A 15 -0.88 -18.03 -0.95
C GLU A 15 -1.00 -16.57 -0.53
N LEU A 16 -2.14 -16.18 0.06
CA LEU A 16 -2.33 -14.83 0.61
C LEU A 16 -1.32 -14.53 1.71
N ASP A 17 -1.08 -15.47 2.62
CA ASP A 17 -0.12 -15.30 3.72
C ASP A 17 1.30 -15.04 3.18
N LYS A 18 1.69 -15.77 2.13
CA LYS A 18 2.99 -15.54 1.47
C LYS A 18 3.09 -14.16 0.83
N LEU A 19 2.01 -13.70 0.20
CA LEU A 19 1.95 -12.36 -0.36
C LEU A 19 2.04 -11.29 0.73
N ASP A 20 1.38 -11.52 1.85
CA ASP A 20 1.43 -10.61 2.99
C ASP A 20 2.86 -10.51 3.57
N ASP A 21 3.58 -11.63 3.64
CA ASP A 21 4.99 -11.62 4.06
C ASP A 21 5.84 -10.76 3.13
N SER A 22 5.63 -10.87 1.83
CA SER A 22 6.32 -10.04 0.82
C SER A 22 5.93 -8.58 0.95
N LEU A 23 4.65 -8.29 1.17
CA LEU A 23 4.12 -6.95 1.33
C LEU A 23 4.69 -6.26 2.58
N ILE A 24 4.82 -6.97 3.69
CA ILE A 24 5.44 -6.45 4.92
C ILE A 24 6.89 -6.00 4.66
N LYS A 25 7.65 -6.78 3.90
CA LYS A 25 9.03 -6.41 3.52
C LYS A 25 9.07 -5.14 2.68
N ILE A 26 8.12 -4.99 1.75
CA ILE A 26 8.00 -3.80 0.91
C ILE A 26 7.59 -2.59 1.75
N ILE A 27 6.65 -2.75 2.67
CA ILE A 27 6.23 -1.68 3.58
C ILE A 27 7.40 -1.23 4.46
N LYS A 28 8.24 -2.15 4.93
CA LYS A 28 9.45 -1.80 5.69
C LYS A 28 10.39 -0.91 4.88
N LYS A 29 10.65 -1.27 3.62
CA LYS A 29 11.48 -0.46 2.73
C LYS A 29 10.88 0.93 2.52
N ARG A 30 9.57 0.99 2.29
CA ARG A 30 8.86 2.25 2.10
C ARG A 30 8.92 3.11 3.36
N THR A 31 8.71 2.53 4.53
CA THR A 31 8.80 3.22 5.82
C THR A 31 10.18 3.83 6.02
N ASN A 32 11.24 3.09 5.71
CA ASN A 32 12.61 3.59 5.81
C ASN A 32 12.85 4.79 4.88
N LEU A 33 12.32 4.75 3.67
CA LEU A 33 12.41 5.87 2.73
C LEU A 33 11.62 7.09 3.21
N VAL A 34 10.42 6.88 3.75
CA VAL A 34 9.61 7.96 4.33
C VAL A 34 10.35 8.62 5.49
N LYS A 35 10.97 7.83 6.38
CA LYS A 35 11.77 8.37 7.48
C LYS A 35 12.93 9.23 6.96
N ARG A 36 13.57 8.84 5.88
CA ARG A 36 14.63 9.63 5.24
C ARG A 36 14.10 10.95 4.68
N VAL A 37 12.92 10.94 4.09
CA VAL A 37 12.25 12.17 3.62
C VAL A 37 11.94 13.09 4.80
N LEU A 38 11.37 12.56 5.87
CA LEU A 38 11.03 13.33 7.07
C LEU A 38 12.28 13.94 7.74
N ALA A 39 13.40 13.22 7.72
CA ALA A 39 14.66 13.73 8.27
C ALA A 39 15.21 14.92 7.47
N LEU A 40 14.86 15.05 6.19
CA LEU A 40 15.29 16.16 5.34
C LEU A 40 14.35 17.37 5.43
N LYS A 41 13.18 17.22 6.05
CA LYS A 41 12.21 18.33 6.23
C LYS A 41 12.60 19.19 7.42
N GLU A 42 12.76 20.48 7.19
CA GLU A 42 13.17 21.45 8.23
C GLU A 42 12.00 21.98 9.06
N LYS A 43 10.79 21.99 8.48
CA LYS A 43 9.58 22.54 9.11
C LYS A 43 8.45 21.52 9.10
N LYS A 44 7.61 21.52 10.16
CA LYS A 44 6.45 20.62 10.28
C LYS A 44 5.49 20.72 9.08
N ASN A 45 5.24 21.90 8.54
CA ASN A 45 4.36 22.09 7.39
C ASN A 45 4.90 21.49 6.10
N GLN A 46 6.19 21.15 6.04
CA GLN A 46 6.80 20.44 4.92
C GLN A 46 6.56 18.93 4.99
N ILE A 47 6.19 18.40 6.16
CA ILE A 47 5.92 16.97 6.35
C ILE A 47 4.66 16.56 5.59
N VAL A 48 3.62 17.41 5.63
CA VAL A 48 2.36 17.19 4.92
C VAL A 48 2.38 18.05 3.65
N ASP A 49 2.83 17.45 2.55
CA ASP A 49 2.87 18.11 1.25
C ASP A 49 1.62 17.72 0.45
N GLN A 50 0.63 18.59 0.44
CA GLN A 50 -0.65 18.33 -0.24
C GLN A 50 -0.49 18.14 -1.75
N LYS A 51 0.43 18.87 -2.38
CA LYS A 51 0.72 18.73 -3.82
C LYS A 51 1.28 17.33 -4.10
N ARG A 52 2.19 16.86 -3.26
CA ARG A 52 2.78 15.52 -3.37
C ARG A 52 1.74 14.43 -3.17
N ILE A 53 0.85 14.58 -2.17
CA ILE A 53 -0.23 13.64 -1.89
C ILE A 53 -1.17 13.52 -3.10
N LYS A 54 -1.59 14.63 -3.67
CA LYS A 54 -2.45 14.63 -4.87
C LYS A 54 -1.77 13.94 -6.04
N LEU A 55 -0.48 14.18 -6.23
CA LEU A 55 0.30 13.55 -7.30
C LEU A 55 0.39 12.04 -7.10
N ILE A 56 0.69 11.58 -5.87
CA ILE A 56 0.76 10.16 -5.54
C ILE A 56 -0.58 9.49 -5.84
N LEU A 57 -1.69 10.04 -5.36
CA LEU A 57 -3.01 9.45 -5.54
C LEU A 57 -3.43 9.40 -7.01
N LYS A 58 -3.09 10.43 -7.78
CA LYS A 58 -3.32 10.46 -9.23
C LYS A 58 -2.54 9.37 -9.94
N ASN A 59 -1.26 9.20 -9.60
CA ASN A 59 -0.39 8.17 -10.19
C ASN A 59 -0.86 6.76 -9.81
N ILE A 60 -1.26 6.56 -8.56
CA ILE A 60 -1.79 5.26 -8.09
C ILE A 60 -3.09 4.90 -8.82
N LYS A 61 -3.96 5.87 -9.04
CA LYS A 61 -5.19 5.65 -9.84
C LYS A 61 -4.86 5.15 -11.24
N LYS A 62 -3.93 5.81 -11.93
CA LYS A 62 -3.50 5.41 -13.29
C LYS A 62 -2.91 4.01 -13.30
N LYS A 63 -2.00 3.72 -12.35
CA LYS A 63 -1.37 2.40 -12.22
C LYS A 63 -2.39 1.31 -11.91
N SER A 64 -3.37 1.59 -11.07
CA SER A 64 -4.45 0.67 -10.72
C SER A 64 -5.26 0.29 -11.96
N ILE A 65 -5.66 1.26 -12.74
CA ILE A 65 -6.40 1.04 -13.99
C ILE A 65 -5.58 0.18 -14.96
N ASN A 66 -4.29 0.49 -15.11
CA ASN A 66 -3.39 -0.28 -15.98
C ASN A 66 -3.23 -1.73 -15.54
N HIS A 67 -3.26 -1.99 -14.24
CA HIS A 67 -3.17 -3.32 -13.66
C HIS A 67 -4.52 -3.99 -13.43
N LYS A 68 -5.61 -3.39 -13.91
CA LYS A 68 -6.99 -3.91 -13.76
C LYS A 68 -7.39 -4.09 -12.30
N ILE A 69 -6.96 -3.18 -11.45
CA ILE A 69 -7.32 -3.11 -10.03
C ILE A 69 -8.33 -1.99 -9.85
N ASP A 70 -9.37 -2.22 -9.05
CA ASP A 70 -10.34 -1.18 -8.71
C ASP A 70 -9.62 0.00 -8.01
N PRO A 71 -9.64 1.21 -8.61
CA PRO A 71 -8.95 2.36 -8.01
C PRO A 71 -9.49 2.76 -6.62
N LYS A 72 -10.70 2.39 -6.28
CA LYS A 72 -11.27 2.64 -4.94
C LYS A 72 -10.51 1.88 -3.87
N ILE A 73 -10.11 0.64 -4.17
CA ILE A 73 -9.33 -0.20 -3.25
C ILE A 73 -7.96 0.40 -3.00
N THR A 74 -7.23 0.68 -4.06
CA THR A 74 -5.88 1.24 -3.96
C THR A 74 -5.88 2.64 -3.38
N ASN A 75 -6.89 3.45 -3.67
CA ASN A 75 -7.03 4.78 -3.07
C ASN A 75 -7.12 4.70 -1.53
N LYS A 76 -7.93 3.79 -1.00
CA LYS A 76 -8.04 3.57 0.45
C LYS A 76 -6.71 3.14 1.05
N ILE A 77 -6.03 2.20 0.42
CA ILE A 77 -4.75 1.68 0.90
C ILE A 77 -3.71 2.80 0.93
N TRP A 78 -3.56 3.55 -0.16
CA TRP A 78 -2.56 4.62 -0.24
C TRP A 78 -2.86 5.78 0.68
N ARG A 79 -4.11 6.19 0.84
CA ARG A 79 -4.48 7.20 1.82
C ARG A 79 -4.09 6.79 3.23
N ASN A 80 -4.38 5.55 3.62
CA ASN A 80 -3.99 5.02 4.92
C ASN A 80 -2.48 4.98 5.10
N MET A 81 -1.73 4.56 4.07
CA MET A 81 -0.27 4.56 4.13
C MET A 81 0.32 5.97 4.24
N ILE A 82 -0.20 6.92 3.46
CA ILE A 82 0.27 8.31 3.46
C ILE A 82 0.10 8.94 4.85
N TYR A 83 -1.03 8.70 5.49
CA TYR A 83 -1.36 9.29 6.80
C TYR A 83 -0.94 8.42 7.99
N ALA A 84 -0.32 7.27 7.76
CA ALA A 84 0.17 6.39 8.82
C ALA A 84 1.39 6.96 9.57
N TYR A 85 2.07 7.89 8.97
CA TYR A 85 3.27 8.52 9.53
C TYR A 85 2.95 9.97 9.94
#